data_48bcd6bdf3b2e50bc1c8975602d24c2c
#
_entry.id   48bcd6bdf3b2e50bc1c8975602d24c2c
#
_cell.length_a   1.000
_cell.length_b   1.000
_cell.length_c   1.000
_cell.angle_alpha   90.00
_cell.angle_beta   90.00
_cell.angle_gamma   90.00
#
_symmetry.space_group_name_H-M   'P 1'
#
loop_
_entity.id
_entity.type
_entity.pdbx_description
1 polymer ?
#
loop_
_entity_poly.entity_id
_entity_poly.type
_entity_poly.pdbx_seq_one_letter_code
_entity_poly.pdbx_strand_id
1 'polypeptide(L)'
;MLRSLSRVSALLVFTIVFLAGGSVVFSPAPVCRHAKAAKSDLTVSAAISLKDALDETKELYIKEHPGVAIAINYGASGTLQLQIEQGAPVDIFLPAAPKQMDALQSKGLLLAGTRKDVLQNEVVLIVPKDSKLGLASFKDLTQADVKRVAMGEPVSVPAGEYAKETLTSLGIYDAVKAKAVLAKDVRQVLTYVETGNVDAGIVYRTDAMTSAKVSIAATAPPKSHALVIYPAAVIKATKNPDGAKAFLEFVAGPRGIAVFEKYGFKPAAP
;
A
#
# COMPACT_ATOMS: atom_id res chain seq x y z
N MET A 1 7.86 43.12 55.70
CA MET A 1 9.29 43.13 56.04
C MET A 1 10.04 42.98 54.74
N LEU A 2 10.45 44.04 54.13
CA LEU A 2 11.65 44.88 54.18
C LEU A 2 12.97 44.05 54.18
N ARG A 3 13.69 44.13 53.09
CA ARG A 3 14.97 44.83 52.82
C ARG A 3 15.65 44.20 51.59
N SER A 4 15.96 44.93 50.56
CA SER A 4 16.82 46.07 50.29
C SER A 4 18.21 45.68 49.74
N LEU A 5 18.46 46.14 48.48
CA LEU A 5 19.67 46.77 47.95
C LEU A 5 21.01 45.98 47.95
N SER A 6 21.72 45.87 46.79
CA SER A 6 22.68 46.94 46.43
C SER A 6 23.27 46.74 45.03
N ARG A 7 23.37 47.86 44.32
CA ARG A 7 24.10 48.07 43.05
C ARG A 7 25.61 48.16 43.34
N VAL A 8 26.44 47.59 42.48
CA VAL A 8 27.83 48.05 42.32
C VAL A 8 28.09 48.23 40.82
N SER A 9 28.28 49.52 40.47
CA SER A 9 28.80 49.95 39.17
C SER A 9 30.32 49.86 39.19
N ALA A 10 30.94 49.20 38.23
CA ALA A 10 32.37 49.31 37.95
C ALA A 10 32.55 49.99 36.57
N LEU A 11 33.06 51.18 36.63
CA LEU A 11 33.47 52.04 35.51
C LEU A 11 34.86 51.55 35.06
N LEU A 12 35.02 51.05 33.83
CA LEU A 12 36.34 50.78 33.24
C LEU A 12 36.58 51.76 32.08
N VAL A 13 37.60 52.58 32.30
CA VAL A 13 38.13 53.55 31.35
C VAL A 13 38.88 52.81 30.26
N PHE A 14 38.48 53.01 29.00
CA PHE A 14 39.19 52.49 27.84
C PHE A 14 40.08 53.57 27.24
N THR A 15 41.39 53.33 27.33
CA THR A 15 42.40 54.16 26.66
C THR A 15 42.43 53.81 25.18
N ILE A 16 42.20 54.78 24.32
CA ILE A 16 42.29 54.65 22.86
C ILE A 16 43.75 54.82 22.47
N VAL A 17 44.31 53.76 21.86
CA VAL A 17 45.59 53.82 21.12
C VAL A 17 45.23 53.76 19.63
N PHE A 18 45.44 54.86 18.90
CA PHE A 18 45.39 54.95 17.44
C PHE A 18 46.72 54.37 16.89
N LEU A 19 46.67 53.29 16.12
CA LEU A 19 47.74 52.88 15.26
C LEU A 19 47.25 52.69 13.81
N ALA A 20 47.96 53.29 12.92
CA ALA A 20 47.66 53.48 11.53
C ALA A 20 47.68 52.19 10.67
N GLY A 21 46.77 52.13 9.70
CA GLY A 21 47.06 51.68 8.33
C GLY A 21 47.13 50.19 8.11
N GLY A 22 46.02 49.61 7.64
CA GLY A 22 46.04 48.32 7.00
C GLY A 22 44.60 47.87 6.67
N SER A 23 44.06 48.26 5.52
CA SER A 23 42.79 47.75 5.06
C SER A 23 42.91 46.27 4.67
N VAL A 24 42.59 45.40 5.61
CA VAL A 24 42.40 43.97 5.33
C VAL A 24 41.00 43.81 4.67
N VAL A 25 40.99 43.67 3.37
CA VAL A 25 39.77 43.27 2.64
C VAL A 25 39.47 41.83 3.01
N PHE A 26 38.53 41.67 3.93
CA PHE A 26 37.94 40.35 4.23
C PHE A 26 36.98 39.98 3.10
N SER A 27 37.46 39.19 2.11
CA SER A 27 36.60 38.52 1.18
C SER A 27 35.79 37.46 1.93
N PRO A 28 34.46 37.55 2.00
CA PRO A 28 33.68 36.47 2.57
C PRO A 28 33.83 35.26 1.66
N ALA A 29 34.39 34.15 2.20
CA ALA A 29 34.37 32.86 1.53
C ALA A 29 32.95 32.49 1.15
N PRO A 30 32.72 31.88 -0.05
CA PRO A 30 31.37 31.44 -0.42
C PRO A 30 30.92 30.39 0.59
N VAL A 31 29.93 30.74 1.41
CA VAL A 31 29.20 29.80 2.24
C VAL A 31 28.47 28.88 1.27
N CYS A 32 29.05 27.71 0.98
CA CYS A 32 28.32 26.60 0.38
C CYS A 32 27.17 26.27 1.31
N ARG A 33 26.03 26.92 1.11
CA ARG A 33 24.75 26.43 1.63
C ARG A 33 24.52 25.07 0.98
N HIS A 34 24.86 24.00 1.71
CA HIS A 34 24.30 22.71 1.41
C HIS A 34 22.80 22.91 1.55
N ALA A 35 22.11 23.05 0.42
CA ALA A 35 20.67 22.98 0.37
C ALA A 35 20.33 21.60 0.95
N LYS A 36 19.85 21.58 2.20
CA LYS A 36 19.27 20.40 2.81
C LYS A 36 18.14 20.01 1.85
N ALA A 37 18.34 18.91 1.10
CA ALA A 37 17.34 18.40 0.21
C ALA A 37 16.02 18.37 1.01
N ALA A 38 15.02 19.07 0.54
CA ALA A 38 13.72 19.11 1.21
C ALA A 38 13.27 17.66 1.32
N LYS A 39 13.03 17.20 2.54
CA LYS A 39 12.57 15.84 2.80
C LYS A 39 11.22 15.68 2.10
N SER A 40 11.23 14.94 1.01
CA SER A 40 10.05 14.70 0.19
C SER A 40 9.29 13.54 0.80
N ASP A 41 8.37 13.82 1.70
CA ASP A 41 7.56 12.79 2.32
C ASP A 41 6.37 12.45 1.40
N LEU A 42 6.15 11.16 1.16
CA LEU A 42 5.01 10.65 0.40
C LEU A 42 4.18 9.71 1.27
N THR A 43 2.88 9.81 1.12
CA THR A 43 1.92 8.88 1.73
C THR A 43 1.23 8.07 0.63
N VAL A 44 1.37 6.76 0.68
CA VAL A 44 0.77 5.82 -0.26
C VAL A 44 -0.34 5.04 0.44
N SER A 45 -1.53 4.96 -0.14
CA SER A 45 -2.56 4.01 0.27
C SER A 45 -2.59 2.84 -0.70
N ALA A 46 -2.35 1.63 -0.23
CA ALA A 46 -2.21 0.45 -1.07
C ALA A 46 -3.00 -0.75 -0.54
N ALA A 47 -3.54 -1.55 -1.46
CA ALA A 47 -4.14 -2.83 -1.12
C ALA A 47 -3.13 -3.69 -0.34
N ILE A 48 -3.58 -4.31 0.75
CA ILE A 48 -2.70 -5.07 1.65
C ILE A 48 -2.03 -6.28 0.98
N SER A 49 -2.61 -6.82 -0.08
CA SER A 49 -2.00 -7.87 -0.90
C SER A 49 -0.69 -7.45 -1.58
N LEU A 50 -0.46 -6.14 -1.74
CA LEU A 50 0.78 -5.59 -2.30
C LEU A 50 1.93 -5.49 -1.28
N LYS A 51 1.63 -5.68 0.03
CA LYS A 51 2.51 -5.27 1.11
C LYS A 51 3.97 -5.70 0.91
N ASP A 52 4.22 -6.98 0.76
CA ASP A 52 5.59 -7.51 0.76
C ASP A 52 6.38 -7.01 -0.46
N ALA A 53 5.77 -7.02 -1.64
CA ALA A 53 6.38 -6.54 -2.87
C ALA A 53 6.56 -5.02 -2.89
N LEU A 54 5.56 -4.27 -2.41
CA LEU A 54 5.62 -2.81 -2.42
C LEU A 54 6.58 -2.28 -1.35
N ASP A 55 6.74 -2.98 -0.21
CA ASP A 55 7.76 -2.64 0.78
C ASP A 55 9.17 -2.82 0.19
N GLU A 56 9.46 -3.93 -0.52
CA GLU A 56 10.73 -4.11 -1.22
C GLU A 56 10.94 -3.06 -2.31
N THR A 57 9.90 -2.75 -3.10
CA THR A 57 9.95 -1.70 -4.13
C THR A 57 10.26 -0.33 -3.52
N LYS A 58 9.62 0.00 -2.40
CA LYS A 58 9.89 1.24 -1.63
C LYS A 58 11.35 1.33 -1.19
N GLU A 59 11.90 0.25 -0.61
CA GLU A 59 13.28 0.24 -0.14
C GLU A 59 14.28 0.44 -1.29
N LEU A 60 14.03 -0.17 -2.45
CA LEU A 60 14.84 0.06 -3.66
C LEU A 60 14.79 1.52 -4.10
N TYR A 61 13.59 2.12 -4.12
CA TYR A 61 13.42 3.53 -4.52
C TYR A 61 14.16 4.48 -3.56
N ILE A 62 14.00 4.30 -2.23
CA ILE A 62 14.63 5.15 -1.23
C ILE A 62 16.17 5.05 -1.31
N LYS A 63 16.71 3.87 -1.60
CA LYS A 63 18.16 3.68 -1.77
C LYS A 63 18.71 4.51 -2.92
N GLU A 64 17.95 4.72 -3.97
CA GLU A 64 18.35 5.50 -5.15
C GLU A 64 18.00 6.99 -5.03
N HIS A 65 17.05 7.32 -4.15
CA HIS A 65 16.59 8.68 -3.90
C HIS A 65 16.79 9.05 -2.41
N PRO A 66 18.06 9.24 -1.97
CA PRO A 66 18.33 9.57 -0.58
C PRO A 66 17.62 10.88 -0.17
N GLY A 67 16.93 10.87 0.95
CA GLY A 67 16.18 12.01 1.46
C GLY A 67 14.67 11.97 1.17
N VAL A 68 14.18 10.99 0.40
CA VAL A 68 12.75 10.70 0.27
C VAL A 68 12.30 9.80 1.42
N ALA A 69 11.19 10.13 2.07
CA ALA A 69 10.52 9.25 3.03
C ALA A 69 9.15 8.84 2.44
N ILE A 70 8.83 7.55 2.48
CA ILE A 70 7.57 7.01 1.97
C ILE A 70 6.90 6.23 3.08
N ALA A 71 5.73 6.70 3.51
CA ALA A 71 4.83 5.98 4.41
C ALA A 71 3.78 5.25 3.58
N ILE A 72 3.51 3.99 3.89
CA ILE A 72 2.49 3.21 3.19
C ILE A 72 1.41 2.78 4.19
N ASN A 73 0.16 3.14 3.90
CA ASN A 73 -1.02 2.68 4.61
C ASN A 73 -1.63 1.50 3.86
N TYR A 74 -1.60 0.33 4.46
CA TYR A 74 -2.14 -0.90 3.88
C TYR A 74 -3.53 -1.21 4.42
N GLY A 75 -4.43 -1.65 3.55
CA GLY A 75 -5.79 -2.04 3.94
C GLY A 75 -6.61 -2.63 2.80
N ALA A 76 -7.90 -2.86 3.07
CA ALA A 76 -8.86 -3.17 2.03
C ALA A 76 -9.09 -1.96 1.13
N SER A 77 -9.11 -2.18 -0.18
CA SER A 77 -9.17 -1.09 -1.16
C SER A 77 -10.41 -0.22 -1.02
N GLY A 78 -11.57 -0.78 -0.66
CA GLY A 78 -12.79 0.00 -0.42
C GLY A 78 -12.68 0.90 0.82
N THR A 79 -12.05 0.41 1.89
CA THR A 79 -11.81 1.21 3.09
C THR A 79 -10.86 2.37 2.79
N LEU A 80 -9.77 2.12 2.06
CA LEU A 80 -8.81 3.15 1.66
C LEU A 80 -9.43 4.18 0.71
N GLN A 81 -10.28 3.74 -0.24
CA GLN A 81 -11.06 4.63 -1.10
C GLN A 81 -11.90 5.60 -0.28
N LEU A 82 -12.68 5.09 0.69
CA LEU A 82 -13.53 5.93 1.54
C LEU A 82 -12.70 6.94 2.35
N GLN A 83 -11.53 6.55 2.87
CA GLN A 83 -10.63 7.46 3.57
C GLN A 83 -10.16 8.60 2.66
N ILE A 84 -9.81 8.31 1.40
CA ILE A 84 -9.42 9.33 0.41
C ILE A 84 -10.60 10.27 0.10
N GLU A 85 -11.80 9.73 -0.07
CA GLU A 85 -13.02 10.52 -0.28
C GLU A 85 -13.34 11.44 0.90
N GLN A 86 -12.98 11.03 2.12
CA GLN A 86 -13.10 11.80 3.35
C GLN A 86 -11.95 12.80 3.57
N GLY A 87 -11.02 12.92 2.61
CA GLY A 87 -9.93 13.88 2.66
C GLY A 87 -8.68 13.40 3.39
N ALA A 88 -8.47 12.10 3.56
CA ALA A 88 -7.21 11.58 4.09
C ALA A 88 -6.02 12.09 3.25
N PRO A 89 -4.91 12.53 3.89
CA PRO A 89 -3.74 13.06 3.19
C PRO A 89 -2.94 11.92 2.53
N VAL A 90 -3.33 11.59 1.30
CA VAL A 90 -2.73 10.51 0.49
C VAL A 90 -2.22 11.12 -0.81
N ASP A 91 -1.03 10.70 -1.23
CA ASP A 91 -0.42 11.13 -2.49
C ASP A 91 -0.66 10.15 -3.64
N ILE A 92 -0.64 8.82 -3.34
CA ILE A 92 -0.79 7.77 -4.34
C ILE A 92 -1.76 6.72 -3.82
N PHE A 93 -2.63 6.21 -4.70
CA PHE A 93 -3.55 5.11 -4.42
C PHE A 93 -3.30 3.92 -5.34
N LEU A 94 -3.17 2.70 -4.75
CA LEU A 94 -2.99 1.41 -5.45
C LEU A 94 -4.02 0.39 -4.93
N PRO A 95 -5.25 0.38 -5.44
CA PRO A 95 -6.25 -0.63 -5.08
C PRO A 95 -6.03 -1.96 -5.82
N ALA A 96 -6.68 -3.01 -5.33
CA ALA A 96 -6.68 -4.35 -5.93
C ALA A 96 -7.85 -4.57 -6.91
N ALA A 97 -8.53 -3.51 -7.34
CA ALA A 97 -9.55 -3.56 -8.37
C ALA A 97 -9.76 -2.20 -9.04
N PRO A 98 -10.15 -2.15 -10.32
CA PRO A 98 -10.49 -0.92 -11.04
C PRO A 98 -11.63 -0.15 -10.41
N LYS A 99 -12.64 -0.81 -9.86
CA LYS A 99 -13.84 -0.22 -9.27
C LYS A 99 -13.56 0.92 -8.28
N GLN A 100 -12.61 0.74 -7.37
CA GLN A 100 -12.25 1.76 -6.38
C GLN A 100 -11.51 2.94 -7.02
N MET A 101 -10.73 2.69 -8.06
CA MET A 101 -10.07 3.74 -8.83
C MET A 101 -11.10 4.52 -9.66
N ASP A 102 -12.06 3.85 -10.29
CA ASP A 102 -13.14 4.45 -11.05
C ASP A 102 -14.00 5.38 -10.18
N ALA A 103 -14.28 4.95 -8.94
CA ALA A 103 -15.03 5.76 -7.98
C ALA A 103 -14.31 7.08 -7.65
N LEU A 104 -12.99 7.04 -7.42
CA LEU A 104 -12.21 8.27 -7.19
C LEU A 104 -12.10 9.12 -8.46
N GLN A 105 -11.94 8.50 -9.62
CA GLN A 105 -11.85 9.18 -10.90
C GLN A 105 -13.17 9.92 -11.22
N SER A 106 -14.33 9.29 -11.03
CA SER A 106 -15.64 9.90 -11.27
C SER A 106 -15.92 11.11 -10.37
N LYS A 107 -15.31 11.14 -9.18
CA LYS A 107 -15.35 12.26 -8.23
C LYS A 107 -14.28 13.33 -8.50
N GLY A 108 -13.46 13.16 -9.55
CA GLY A 108 -12.39 14.11 -9.88
C GLY A 108 -11.26 14.19 -8.85
N LEU A 109 -11.05 13.11 -8.08
CA LEU A 109 -10.05 13.05 -7.00
C LEU A 109 -8.67 12.58 -7.48
N LEU A 110 -8.53 12.14 -8.73
CA LEU A 110 -7.26 11.73 -9.32
C LEU A 110 -6.58 12.89 -10.05
N LEU A 111 -5.26 12.94 -10.01
CA LEU A 111 -4.47 13.82 -10.85
C LEU A 111 -4.53 13.33 -12.30
N ALA A 112 -4.99 14.18 -13.21
CA ALA A 112 -5.19 13.81 -14.62
C ALA A 112 -3.93 13.24 -15.26
N GLY A 113 -4.09 12.17 -16.07
CA GLY A 113 -3.02 11.54 -16.82
C GLY A 113 -2.08 10.64 -16.00
N THR A 114 -2.38 10.40 -14.70
CA THR A 114 -1.50 9.58 -13.84
C THR A 114 -2.00 8.15 -13.64
N ARG A 115 -3.26 7.86 -13.97
CA ARG A 115 -3.82 6.52 -13.82
C ARG A 115 -3.16 5.55 -14.80
N LYS A 116 -2.71 4.40 -14.27
CA LYS A 116 -2.11 3.29 -15.02
C LYS A 116 -2.59 1.97 -14.43
N ASP A 117 -2.85 0.99 -15.26
CA ASP A 117 -3.00 -0.39 -14.83
C ASP A 117 -1.59 -0.99 -14.70
N VAL A 118 -1.22 -1.46 -13.52
CA VAL A 118 0.17 -1.83 -13.21
C VAL A 118 0.35 -3.34 -13.16
N LEU A 119 -0.56 -4.05 -12.46
CA LEU A 119 -0.39 -5.47 -12.15
C LEU A 119 -1.69 -6.23 -12.34
N GLN A 120 -1.53 -7.56 -12.49
CA GLN A 120 -2.61 -8.55 -12.46
C GLN A 120 -2.34 -9.62 -11.40
N ASN A 121 -3.41 -10.31 -10.99
CA ASN A 121 -3.35 -11.41 -10.05
C ASN A 121 -4.39 -12.48 -10.40
N GLU A 122 -4.40 -13.58 -9.64
CA GLU A 122 -5.35 -14.69 -9.79
C GLU A 122 -6.05 -14.95 -8.47
N VAL A 123 -7.34 -15.26 -8.53
CA VAL A 123 -8.12 -15.72 -7.37
C VAL A 123 -7.91 -17.21 -7.19
N VAL A 124 -7.60 -17.63 -5.97
CA VAL A 124 -7.36 -19.04 -5.62
C VAL A 124 -8.13 -19.46 -4.38
N LEU A 125 -8.49 -20.73 -4.33
CA LEU A 125 -8.98 -21.42 -3.16
C LEU A 125 -7.78 -21.98 -2.40
N ILE A 126 -7.66 -21.70 -1.12
CA ILE A 126 -6.64 -22.22 -0.24
C ILE A 126 -7.24 -23.05 0.90
N VAL A 127 -6.46 -24.01 1.37
CA VAL A 127 -6.77 -24.85 2.52
C VAL A 127 -5.56 -24.91 3.46
N PRO A 128 -5.74 -25.26 4.75
CA PRO A 128 -4.61 -25.57 5.62
C PRO A 128 -3.71 -26.64 4.98
N LYS A 129 -2.38 -26.54 5.17
CA LYS A 129 -1.39 -27.43 4.56
C LYS A 129 -1.64 -28.91 4.82
N ASP A 130 -2.18 -29.23 5.99
CA ASP A 130 -2.46 -30.58 6.49
C ASP A 130 -3.94 -30.97 6.35
N SER A 131 -4.75 -30.19 5.61
CA SER A 131 -6.16 -30.46 5.37
C SER A 131 -6.38 -31.86 4.80
N LYS A 132 -7.38 -32.58 5.35
CA LYS A 132 -7.79 -33.92 4.90
C LYS A 132 -9.06 -33.89 4.04
N LEU A 133 -9.63 -32.71 3.77
CA LEU A 133 -10.90 -32.59 3.06
C LEU A 133 -10.82 -32.90 1.55
N GLY A 134 -9.62 -32.97 0.98
CA GLY A 134 -9.41 -33.33 -0.43
C GLY A 134 -10.03 -32.35 -1.43
N LEU A 135 -10.18 -31.07 -1.05
CA LEU A 135 -10.75 -30.04 -1.93
C LEU A 135 -9.86 -29.82 -3.14
N ALA A 136 -10.42 -29.94 -4.35
CA ALA A 136 -9.71 -29.76 -5.63
C ALA A 136 -10.40 -28.74 -6.55
N SER A 137 -11.58 -28.25 -6.17
CA SER A 137 -12.34 -27.25 -6.91
C SER A 137 -13.15 -26.33 -6.00
N PHE A 138 -13.57 -25.16 -6.51
CA PHE A 138 -14.48 -24.30 -5.78
C PHE A 138 -15.85 -24.96 -5.49
N LYS A 139 -16.30 -25.89 -6.34
CA LYS A 139 -17.56 -26.63 -6.14
C LYS A 139 -17.51 -27.51 -4.89
N ASP A 140 -16.33 -27.97 -4.50
CA ASP A 140 -16.14 -28.81 -3.31
C ASP A 140 -16.46 -28.05 -2.02
N LEU A 141 -16.48 -26.72 -2.06
CA LEU A 141 -16.92 -25.89 -0.94
C LEU A 141 -18.38 -26.18 -0.51
N THR A 142 -19.19 -26.84 -1.34
CA THR A 142 -20.56 -27.23 -0.98
C THR A 142 -20.64 -28.49 -0.16
N GLN A 143 -19.58 -29.28 -0.09
CA GLN A 143 -19.52 -30.53 0.68
C GLN A 143 -19.94 -30.32 2.13
N ALA A 144 -20.60 -31.32 2.71
CA ALA A 144 -21.12 -31.24 4.08
C ALA A 144 -20.01 -31.13 5.13
N ASP A 145 -18.81 -31.66 4.86
CA ASP A 145 -17.67 -31.62 5.77
C ASP A 145 -16.97 -30.26 5.78
N VAL A 146 -17.15 -29.42 4.78
CA VAL A 146 -16.70 -28.03 4.78
C VAL A 146 -17.67 -27.21 5.63
N LYS A 147 -17.27 -26.76 6.80
CA LYS A 147 -18.11 -26.02 7.77
C LYS A 147 -17.93 -24.52 7.69
N ARG A 148 -16.69 -24.04 7.45
CA ARG A 148 -16.35 -22.61 7.45
C ARG A 148 -15.45 -22.28 6.27
N VAL A 149 -15.83 -21.23 5.51
CA VAL A 149 -15.07 -20.73 4.38
C VAL A 149 -14.78 -19.25 4.60
N ALA A 150 -13.51 -18.87 4.69
CA ALA A 150 -13.14 -17.45 4.82
C ALA A 150 -13.12 -16.77 3.45
N MET A 151 -13.67 -15.57 3.40
CA MET A 151 -13.56 -14.67 2.23
C MET A 151 -13.59 -13.22 2.70
N GLY A 152 -13.03 -12.31 1.92
CA GLY A 152 -13.13 -10.87 2.20
C GLY A 152 -14.58 -10.41 2.20
N GLU A 153 -14.92 -9.37 2.99
CA GLU A 153 -16.23 -8.71 2.90
C GLU A 153 -16.44 -8.17 1.46
N PRO A 154 -17.44 -8.66 0.69
CA PRO A 154 -17.53 -8.36 -0.74
C PRO A 154 -17.75 -6.88 -1.07
N VAL A 155 -18.27 -6.08 -0.14
CA VAL A 155 -18.52 -4.65 -0.38
C VAL A 155 -17.24 -3.82 -0.35
N SER A 156 -16.32 -4.16 0.56
CA SER A 156 -15.12 -3.35 0.85
C SER A 156 -13.79 -3.99 0.46
N VAL A 157 -13.79 -5.33 0.26
CA VAL A 157 -12.58 -6.11 -0.04
C VAL A 157 -12.64 -6.65 -1.47
N PRO A 158 -11.80 -6.19 -2.41
CA PRO A 158 -11.84 -6.67 -3.80
C PRO A 158 -11.73 -8.20 -3.94
N ALA A 159 -10.85 -8.85 -3.18
CA ALA A 159 -10.75 -10.32 -3.17
C ALA A 159 -12.09 -11.00 -2.78
N GLY A 160 -12.87 -10.37 -1.90
CA GLY A 160 -14.21 -10.84 -1.53
C GLY A 160 -15.24 -10.60 -2.64
N GLU A 161 -15.13 -9.50 -3.37
CA GLU A 161 -15.98 -9.23 -4.55
C GLU A 161 -15.72 -10.27 -5.64
N TYR A 162 -14.46 -10.52 -6.00
CA TYR A 162 -14.08 -11.56 -6.97
C TYR A 162 -14.46 -12.98 -6.49
N ALA A 163 -14.35 -13.26 -5.19
CA ALA A 163 -14.83 -14.51 -4.61
C ALA A 163 -16.34 -14.67 -4.82
N LYS A 164 -17.14 -13.63 -4.53
CA LYS A 164 -18.58 -13.62 -4.77
C LYS A 164 -18.91 -13.85 -6.24
N GLU A 165 -18.23 -13.15 -7.15
CA GLU A 165 -18.41 -13.33 -8.59
C GLU A 165 -18.15 -14.78 -9.00
N THR A 166 -17.01 -15.33 -8.59
CA THR A 166 -16.63 -16.73 -8.85
C THR A 166 -17.69 -17.71 -8.36
N LEU A 167 -18.11 -17.59 -7.11
CA LEU A 167 -19.08 -18.49 -6.50
C LEU A 167 -20.48 -18.35 -7.13
N THR A 168 -20.85 -17.13 -7.56
CA THR A 168 -22.10 -16.86 -8.27
C THR A 168 -22.07 -17.47 -9.66
N SER A 169 -20.99 -17.29 -10.40
CA SER A 169 -20.77 -17.89 -11.73
C SER A 169 -20.85 -19.43 -11.71
N LEU A 170 -20.43 -20.04 -10.59
CA LEU A 170 -20.48 -21.50 -10.37
C LEU A 170 -21.82 -21.98 -9.81
N GLY A 171 -22.75 -21.08 -9.49
CA GLY A 171 -24.07 -21.41 -8.94
C GLY A 171 -24.03 -21.89 -7.47
N ILE A 172 -22.99 -21.57 -6.73
CA ILE A 172 -22.78 -22.08 -5.35
C ILE A 172 -22.70 -20.97 -4.29
N TYR A 173 -22.90 -19.70 -4.67
CA TYR A 173 -22.71 -18.57 -3.76
C TYR A 173 -23.55 -18.69 -2.47
N ASP A 174 -24.85 -19.00 -2.60
CA ASP A 174 -25.73 -19.05 -1.42
C ASP A 174 -25.35 -20.19 -0.46
N ALA A 175 -24.97 -21.36 -0.99
CA ALA A 175 -24.50 -22.48 -0.20
C ALA A 175 -23.21 -22.15 0.57
N VAL A 176 -22.27 -21.44 -0.06
CA VAL A 176 -21.01 -21.01 0.57
C VAL A 176 -21.24 -19.85 1.52
N LYS A 177 -22.11 -18.89 1.16
CA LYS A 177 -22.46 -17.74 1.99
C LYS A 177 -22.99 -18.18 3.36
N ALA A 178 -23.79 -19.27 3.41
CA ALA A 178 -24.34 -19.80 4.68
C ALA A 178 -23.27 -20.25 5.69
N LYS A 179 -22.02 -20.50 5.23
CA LYS A 179 -20.86 -20.89 6.05
C LYS A 179 -19.68 -19.95 5.90
N ALA A 180 -19.91 -18.76 5.33
CA ALA A 180 -18.85 -17.76 5.12
C ALA A 180 -18.42 -17.10 6.42
N VAL A 181 -17.11 -16.99 6.61
CA VAL A 181 -16.46 -16.14 7.61
C VAL A 181 -15.88 -14.93 6.89
N LEU A 182 -16.53 -13.77 7.08
CA LEU A 182 -16.13 -12.55 6.41
C LEU A 182 -14.94 -11.91 7.11
N ALA A 183 -13.94 -11.53 6.33
CA ALA A 183 -12.71 -10.90 6.78
C ALA A 183 -12.66 -9.44 6.33
N LYS A 184 -12.02 -8.59 7.12
CA LYS A 184 -11.85 -7.16 6.82
C LYS A 184 -10.88 -6.88 5.67
N ASP A 185 -10.02 -7.84 5.33
CA ASP A 185 -9.06 -7.80 4.23
C ASP A 185 -8.59 -9.22 3.85
N VAL A 186 -7.87 -9.33 2.72
CA VAL A 186 -7.44 -10.64 2.19
C VAL A 186 -6.37 -11.32 3.05
N ARG A 187 -5.53 -10.56 3.76
CA ARG A 187 -4.51 -11.15 4.66
C ARG A 187 -5.14 -11.74 5.92
N GLN A 188 -6.24 -11.18 6.37
CA GLN A 188 -7.02 -11.79 7.45
C GLN A 188 -7.66 -13.12 7.00
N VAL A 189 -8.11 -13.23 5.73
CA VAL A 189 -8.55 -14.53 5.18
C VAL A 189 -7.43 -15.54 5.25
N LEU A 190 -6.23 -15.20 4.75
CA LEU A 190 -5.05 -16.07 4.81
C LEU A 190 -4.78 -16.52 6.25
N THR A 191 -4.78 -15.58 7.21
CA THR A 191 -4.52 -15.89 8.63
C THR A 191 -5.55 -16.87 9.20
N TYR A 192 -6.82 -16.75 8.84
CA TYR A 192 -7.84 -17.69 9.31
C TYR A 192 -7.60 -19.12 8.82
N VAL A 193 -7.10 -19.29 7.59
CA VAL A 193 -6.73 -20.61 7.03
C VAL A 193 -5.46 -21.12 7.69
N GLU A 194 -4.42 -20.29 7.84
CA GLU A 194 -3.14 -20.65 8.48
C GLU A 194 -3.29 -21.15 9.91
N THR A 195 -4.29 -20.65 10.63
CA THR A 195 -4.55 -20.97 12.02
C THR A 195 -5.58 -22.09 12.19
N GLY A 196 -6.10 -22.66 11.09
CA GLY A 196 -7.12 -23.70 11.13
C GLY A 196 -8.49 -23.23 11.67
N ASN A 197 -8.72 -21.92 11.73
CA ASN A 197 -10.00 -21.36 12.18
C ASN A 197 -11.13 -21.56 11.16
N VAL A 198 -10.77 -21.89 9.93
CA VAL A 198 -11.66 -22.20 8.81
C VAL A 198 -11.10 -23.37 7.99
N ASP A 199 -11.97 -24.05 7.26
CA ASP A 199 -11.64 -25.22 6.45
C ASP A 199 -11.00 -24.81 5.10
N ALA A 200 -11.36 -23.64 4.58
CA ALA A 200 -10.86 -23.11 3.33
C ALA A 200 -10.96 -21.59 3.31
N GLY A 201 -10.26 -20.95 2.38
CA GLY A 201 -10.33 -19.51 2.16
C GLY A 201 -10.13 -19.15 0.69
N ILE A 202 -10.65 -17.99 0.29
CA ILE A 202 -10.50 -17.45 -1.06
C ILE A 202 -9.64 -16.19 -0.97
N VAL A 203 -8.47 -16.23 -1.63
CA VAL A 203 -7.44 -15.18 -1.60
C VAL A 203 -6.85 -14.98 -2.98
N TYR A 204 -5.89 -14.07 -3.12
CA TYR A 204 -5.07 -14.02 -4.33
C TYR A 204 -3.94 -15.04 -4.27
N ARG A 205 -3.47 -15.48 -5.44
CA ARG A 205 -2.32 -16.38 -5.55
C ARG A 205 -1.10 -15.85 -4.83
N THR A 206 -0.82 -14.56 -4.98
CA THR A 206 0.32 -13.91 -4.33
C THR A 206 0.23 -13.95 -2.80
N ASP A 207 -0.97 -13.82 -2.21
CA ASP A 207 -1.15 -13.98 -0.78
C ASP A 207 -0.86 -15.42 -0.34
N ALA A 208 -1.37 -16.40 -1.08
CA ALA A 208 -1.11 -17.82 -0.79
C ALA A 208 0.40 -18.15 -0.82
N MET A 209 1.14 -17.57 -1.74
CA MET A 209 2.60 -17.78 -1.89
C MET A 209 3.42 -17.23 -0.71
N THR A 210 2.87 -16.33 0.10
CA THR A 210 3.60 -15.81 1.27
C THR A 210 3.58 -16.75 2.47
N SER A 211 2.83 -17.87 2.41
CA SER A 211 2.65 -18.77 3.53
C SER A 211 2.97 -20.23 3.19
N ALA A 212 3.83 -20.84 4.00
CA ALA A 212 4.09 -22.27 3.94
C ALA A 212 3.01 -23.12 4.67
N LYS A 213 2.06 -22.48 5.37
CA LYS A 213 1.03 -23.14 6.18
C LYS A 213 -0.26 -23.45 5.41
N VAL A 214 -0.35 -22.97 4.18
CA VAL A 214 -1.51 -23.21 3.32
C VAL A 214 -1.10 -23.92 2.03
N SER A 215 -2.07 -24.52 1.38
CA SER A 215 -1.94 -25.09 0.02
C SER A 215 -3.00 -24.48 -0.89
N ILE A 216 -2.65 -24.20 -2.14
CA ILE A 216 -3.62 -23.82 -3.17
C ILE A 216 -4.33 -25.10 -3.62
N ALA A 217 -5.63 -25.18 -3.37
CA ALA A 217 -6.48 -26.30 -3.78
C ALA A 217 -6.98 -26.13 -5.22
N ALA A 218 -7.33 -24.90 -5.62
CA ALA A 218 -7.81 -24.62 -6.97
C ALA A 218 -7.56 -23.15 -7.35
N THR A 219 -7.45 -22.89 -8.64
CA THR A 219 -7.53 -21.53 -9.21
C THR A 219 -8.96 -21.28 -9.70
N ALA A 220 -9.46 -20.06 -9.56
CA ALA A 220 -10.78 -19.70 -10.05
C ALA A 220 -10.87 -19.97 -11.57
N PRO A 221 -11.99 -20.56 -12.06
CA PRO A 221 -12.14 -20.83 -13.47
C PRO A 221 -12.05 -19.56 -14.32
N PRO A 222 -11.52 -19.64 -15.54
CA PRO A 222 -11.50 -18.51 -16.47
C PRO A 222 -12.90 -17.90 -16.64
N LYS A 223 -13.00 -16.59 -16.67
CA LYS A 223 -14.27 -15.84 -16.84
C LYS A 223 -15.30 -16.03 -15.71
N SER A 224 -14.93 -16.65 -14.58
CA SER A 224 -15.81 -16.73 -13.42
C SER A 224 -15.89 -15.44 -12.62
N HIS A 225 -14.96 -14.54 -12.85
CA HIS A 225 -14.88 -13.19 -12.26
C HIS A 225 -14.21 -12.22 -13.25
N ALA A 226 -14.34 -10.93 -13.01
CA ALA A 226 -13.62 -9.90 -13.75
C ALA A 226 -12.09 -10.04 -13.54
N LEU A 227 -11.30 -9.54 -14.49
CA LEU A 227 -9.83 -9.57 -14.35
C LEU A 227 -9.40 -8.84 -13.08
N VAL A 228 -8.53 -9.46 -12.31
CA VAL A 228 -7.91 -8.84 -11.12
C VAL A 228 -6.81 -7.90 -11.59
N ILE A 229 -7.10 -6.61 -11.63
CA ILE A 229 -6.18 -5.56 -12.05
C ILE A 229 -5.90 -4.65 -10.85
N TYR A 230 -4.64 -4.25 -10.70
CA TYR A 230 -4.20 -3.26 -9.73
C TYR A 230 -3.86 -1.96 -10.48
N PRO A 231 -4.80 -1.03 -10.56
CA PRO A 231 -4.48 0.30 -11.07
C PRO A 231 -3.73 1.11 -10.01
N ALA A 232 -3.01 2.11 -10.47
CA ALA A 232 -2.35 3.08 -9.62
C ALA A 232 -2.57 4.49 -10.15
N ALA A 233 -2.70 5.48 -9.27
CA ALA A 233 -2.84 6.87 -9.64
C ALA A 233 -2.35 7.81 -8.53
N VAL A 234 -1.95 9.01 -8.92
CA VAL A 234 -1.67 10.11 -8.00
C VAL A 234 -2.99 10.78 -7.60
N ILE A 235 -3.15 11.09 -6.31
CA ILE A 235 -4.31 11.79 -5.77
C ILE A 235 -4.16 13.28 -6.05
N LYS A 236 -5.24 13.93 -6.54
CA LYS A 236 -5.24 15.35 -6.95
C LYS A 236 -4.86 16.31 -5.82
N ALA A 237 -5.20 15.97 -4.57
CA ALA A 237 -4.95 16.80 -3.40
C ALA A 237 -3.51 16.70 -2.87
N THR A 238 -2.62 15.91 -3.52
CA THR A 238 -1.22 15.80 -3.13
C THR A 238 -0.54 17.16 -3.08
N LYS A 239 0.32 17.35 -2.09
CA LYS A 239 1.18 18.54 -1.98
C LYS A 239 2.53 18.34 -2.65
N ASN A 240 2.82 17.12 -3.13
CA ASN A 240 4.07 16.74 -3.77
C ASN A 240 3.80 15.96 -5.07
N PRO A 241 3.20 16.60 -6.10
CA PRO A 241 2.79 15.92 -7.32
C PRO A 241 3.98 15.33 -8.11
N ASP A 242 5.13 16.00 -8.09
CA ASP A 242 6.30 15.52 -8.84
C ASP A 242 6.95 14.32 -8.16
N GLY A 243 7.09 14.33 -6.82
CA GLY A 243 7.55 13.18 -6.07
C GLY A 243 6.60 11.99 -6.19
N ALA A 244 5.29 12.23 -6.14
CA ALA A 244 4.28 11.19 -6.30
C ALA A 244 4.32 10.56 -7.70
N LYS A 245 4.45 11.38 -8.77
CA LYS A 245 4.63 10.87 -10.14
C LYS A 245 5.90 10.05 -10.28
N ALA A 246 7.03 10.55 -9.75
CA ALA A 246 8.32 9.85 -9.84
C ALA A 246 8.26 8.47 -9.17
N PHE A 247 7.67 8.38 -7.97
CA PHE A 247 7.52 7.08 -7.31
C PHE A 247 6.52 6.17 -8.05
N LEU A 248 5.41 6.70 -8.55
CA LEU A 248 4.45 5.93 -9.35
C LEU A 248 5.09 5.38 -10.63
N GLU A 249 5.90 6.19 -11.34
CA GLU A 249 6.64 5.74 -12.52
C GLU A 249 7.66 4.64 -12.19
N PHE A 250 8.33 4.73 -11.03
CA PHE A 250 9.21 3.68 -10.56
C PHE A 250 8.46 2.37 -10.27
N VAL A 251 7.33 2.45 -9.56
CA VAL A 251 6.46 1.30 -9.25
C VAL A 251 5.97 0.61 -10.53
N ALA A 252 5.52 1.39 -11.52
CA ALA A 252 5.01 0.89 -12.80
C ALA A 252 6.11 0.61 -13.84
N GLY A 253 7.34 0.99 -13.56
CA GLY A 253 8.48 0.81 -14.44
C GLY A 253 9.12 -0.58 -14.34
N PRO A 254 10.07 -0.91 -15.23
CA PRO A 254 10.66 -2.25 -15.29
C PRO A 254 11.23 -2.76 -13.98
N ARG A 255 11.79 -1.88 -13.16
CA ARG A 255 12.41 -2.23 -11.88
C ARG A 255 11.37 -2.58 -10.81
N GLY A 256 10.32 -1.78 -10.69
CA GLY A 256 9.20 -2.07 -9.79
C GLY A 256 8.49 -3.37 -10.22
N ILE A 257 8.18 -3.49 -11.51
CA ILE A 257 7.55 -4.69 -12.07
C ILE A 257 8.36 -5.95 -11.78
N ALA A 258 9.69 -5.93 -11.95
CA ALA A 258 10.55 -7.08 -11.64
C ALA A 258 10.45 -7.53 -10.17
N VAL A 259 10.30 -6.58 -9.23
CA VAL A 259 10.04 -6.94 -7.83
C VAL A 259 8.67 -7.60 -7.68
N PHE A 260 7.62 -7.04 -8.27
CA PHE A 260 6.29 -7.64 -8.18
C PHE A 260 6.22 -9.04 -8.80
N GLU A 261 6.89 -9.27 -9.92
CA GLU A 261 6.99 -10.60 -10.55
C GLU A 261 7.65 -11.64 -9.62
N LYS A 262 8.68 -11.26 -8.87
CA LYS A 262 9.30 -12.10 -7.84
C LYS A 262 8.29 -12.58 -6.79
N TYR A 263 7.28 -11.76 -6.47
CA TYR A 263 6.19 -12.09 -5.55
C TYR A 263 4.98 -12.74 -6.23
N GLY A 264 5.07 -13.07 -7.53
CA GLY A 264 4.05 -13.81 -8.26
C GLY A 264 2.96 -12.95 -8.91
N PHE A 265 3.08 -11.63 -8.88
CA PHE A 265 2.23 -10.76 -9.68
C PHE A 265 2.59 -10.86 -11.17
N LYS A 266 1.65 -10.53 -12.04
CA LYS A 266 1.88 -10.39 -13.46
C LYS A 266 1.79 -8.91 -13.84
N PRO A 267 2.60 -8.42 -14.79
CA PRO A 267 2.38 -7.08 -15.36
C PRO A 267 0.98 -6.98 -15.94
N ALA A 268 0.35 -5.81 -15.85
CA ALA A 268 -0.87 -5.55 -16.61
C ALA A 268 -0.55 -5.57 -18.11
N ALA A 269 -1.48 -6.10 -18.91
CA ALA A 269 -1.36 -5.97 -20.35
C ALA A 269 -1.39 -4.49 -20.76
N PRO A 270 -0.59 -4.08 -21.76
CA PRO A 270 -0.55 -2.71 -22.26
C PRO A 270 -1.88 -2.26 -22.85
#